data_dc02f793443a97b9161c12f265e68798
#
_entry.id   dc02f793443a97b9161c12f265e68798
#
_cell.length_a   1.000
_cell.length_b   1.000
_cell.length_c   1.000
_cell.angle_alpha   90.00
_cell.angle_beta   90.00
_cell.angle_gamma   90.00
#
_symmetry.space_group_name_H-M   'P 1'
#
loop_
_entity.id
_entity.type
_entity.pdbx_description
1 polymer ?
#
loop_
_entity_poly.entity_id
_entity_poly.type
_entity_poly.pdbx_seq_one_letter_code
_entity_poly.pdbx_strand_id
1 'polypeptide(L)'
;MKYIKKLLLSALFALGITSFSVTANAACGKIVMADMNWASANLMANVDKIILEAGYGCEIELITGATMPTFTSMNEKGAPDVAAEQWANAVANPLAKAVEEG
;
A
#
# COMPACT_ATOMS: atom_id res chain seq x y z
N MET A 1 53.36 31.11 9.10
CA MET A 1 51.96 31.38 9.57
C MET A 1 50.91 31.46 8.46
N LYS A 2 51.25 31.90 7.27
CA LYS A 2 50.27 31.94 6.15
C LYS A 2 49.81 30.55 5.68
N TYR A 3 50.59 29.53 5.80
CA TYR A 3 50.29 28.17 5.36
C TYR A 3 49.41 27.39 6.36
N ILE A 4 49.52 27.68 7.62
CA ILE A 4 48.76 27.01 8.69
C ILE A 4 47.27 27.41 8.62
N LYS A 5 46.96 28.68 8.27
CA LYS A 5 45.58 29.14 8.07
C LYS A 5 44.88 28.52 6.87
N LYS A 6 45.62 28.23 5.80
CA LYS A 6 45.09 27.54 4.62
C LYS A 6 44.83 26.06 4.85
N LEU A 7 45.67 25.39 5.66
CA LEU A 7 45.47 24.01 6.04
C LEU A 7 44.29 23.81 6.98
N LEU A 8 44.03 24.74 7.89
CA LEU A 8 42.86 24.68 8.79
C LEU A 8 41.55 24.93 8.05
N LEU A 9 41.53 25.73 6.99
CA LEU A 9 40.34 25.97 6.20
C LEU A 9 39.97 24.76 5.30
N SER A 10 40.97 23.99 4.86
CA SER A 10 40.73 22.79 4.04
C SER A 10 40.25 21.60 4.87
N ALA A 11 40.59 21.54 6.14
CA ALA A 11 40.14 20.46 7.03
C ALA A 11 38.65 20.60 7.47
N LEU A 12 38.10 21.82 7.44
CA LEU A 12 36.70 22.04 7.80
C LEU A 12 35.71 21.68 6.70
N PHE A 13 36.16 21.58 5.45
CA PHE A 13 35.28 21.26 4.32
C PHE A 13 35.10 19.75 4.05
N ALA A 14 35.95 18.93 4.69
CA ALA A 14 35.91 17.46 4.50
C ALA A 14 34.98 16.72 5.49
N LEU A 15 34.40 17.38 6.50
CA LEU A 15 33.54 16.75 7.51
C LEU A 15 32.02 16.94 7.28
N GLY A 16 31.61 17.42 6.10
CA GLY A 16 30.24 17.90 5.89
C GLY A 16 29.33 16.99 5.04
N ILE A 17 29.72 15.78 4.66
CA ILE A 17 28.84 14.90 3.90
C ILE A 17 28.70 13.54 4.61
N THR A 18 28.10 13.57 5.78
CA THR A 18 27.41 12.38 6.26
C THR A 18 26.11 12.28 5.46
N SER A 19 26.14 11.49 4.41
CA SER A 19 24.92 11.08 3.71
C SER A 19 24.07 10.31 4.70
N PHE A 20 23.11 10.98 5.36
CA PHE A 20 22.01 10.31 6.02
C PHE A 20 21.21 9.64 4.92
N SER A 21 21.51 8.37 4.67
CA SER A 21 20.60 7.50 3.95
C SER A 21 19.36 7.36 4.82
N VAL A 22 18.39 8.25 4.62
CA VAL A 22 17.03 8.04 5.11
C VAL A 22 16.53 6.87 4.29
N THR A 23 16.64 5.67 4.83
CA THR A 23 15.85 4.55 4.34
C THR A 23 14.40 4.95 4.58
N ALA A 24 13.75 5.40 3.53
CA ALA A 24 12.31 5.55 3.52
C ALA A 24 11.72 4.13 3.61
N ASN A 25 11.62 3.61 4.82
CA ASN A 25 10.78 2.49 5.13
C ASN A 25 9.35 3.05 5.07
N ALA A 26 8.78 3.08 3.88
CA ALA A 26 7.36 3.29 3.71
C ALA A 26 6.68 2.04 4.28
N ALA A 27 6.41 2.04 5.59
CA ALA A 27 5.55 1.05 6.19
C ALA A 27 4.18 1.22 5.55
N CYS A 28 3.78 0.26 4.73
CA CYS A 28 2.50 0.26 4.01
C CYS A 28 1.30 0.21 4.98
N GLY A 29 1.52 -0.20 6.24
CA GLY A 29 0.48 -0.35 7.24
C GLY A 29 -0.35 -1.62 7.08
N LYS A 30 -1.51 -1.63 7.72
CA LYS A 30 -2.46 -2.74 7.66
C LYS A 30 -3.48 -2.51 6.54
N ILE A 31 -3.68 -3.53 5.71
CA ILE A 31 -4.67 -3.56 4.63
C ILE A 31 -5.58 -4.75 4.84
N VAL A 32 -6.87 -4.53 4.83
CA VAL A 32 -7.88 -5.58 4.85
C VAL A 32 -8.31 -5.88 3.41
N MET A 33 -8.13 -7.10 2.96
CA MET A 33 -8.41 -7.53 1.60
C MET A 33 -9.49 -8.62 1.58
N ALA A 34 -10.47 -8.48 0.70
CA ALA A 34 -11.47 -9.52 0.51
C ALA A 34 -10.90 -10.70 -0.25
N ASP A 35 -10.99 -11.88 0.37
CA ASP A 35 -10.81 -13.17 -0.28
C ASP A 35 -12.18 -13.68 -0.75
N MET A 36 -12.47 -13.44 -2.03
CA MET A 36 -13.75 -13.78 -2.62
C MET A 36 -13.93 -15.30 -2.72
N ASN A 37 -15.17 -15.77 -2.63
CA ASN A 37 -15.52 -17.17 -2.47
C ASN A 37 -15.46 -18.02 -3.77
N TRP A 38 -14.57 -17.68 -4.71
CA TRP A 38 -14.26 -18.48 -5.90
C TRP A 38 -12.76 -18.58 -6.15
N ALA A 39 -12.35 -19.64 -6.86
CA ALA A 39 -10.95 -20.07 -6.92
C ALA A 39 -9.97 -19.03 -7.49
N SER A 40 -10.33 -18.32 -8.57
CA SER A 40 -9.43 -17.31 -9.15
C SER A 40 -9.22 -16.12 -8.24
N ALA A 41 -10.26 -15.63 -7.59
CA ALA A 41 -10.16 -14.52 -6.66
C ALA A 41 -9.37 -14.91 -5.39
N ASN A 42 -9.57 -16.11 -4.87
CA ASN A 42 -8.76 -16.64 -3.76
C ASN A 42 -7.27 -16.70 -4.15
N LEU A 43 -6.95 -17.20 -5.35
CA LEU A 43 -5.57 -17.19 -5.84
C LEU A 43 -5.02 -15.76 -5.92
N MET A 44 -5.76 -14.82 -6.50
CA MET A 44 -5.34 -13.43 -6.65
C MET A 44 -5.10 -12.78 -5.29
N ALA A 45 -6.04 -12.89 -4.35
CA ALA A 45 -5.89 -12.32 -3.01
C ALA A 45 -4.67 -12.86 -2.26
N ASN A 46 -4.36 -14.15 -2.39
CA ASN A 46 -3.17 -14.75 -1.78
C ASN A 46 -1.86 -14.34 -2.47
N VAL A 47 -1.85 -14.19 -3.79
CA VAL A 47 -0.68 -13.67 -4.54
C VAL A 47 -0.44 -12.21 -4.17
N ASP A 48 -1.47 -11.38 -4.16
CA ASP A 48 -1.38 -9.97 -3.78
C ASP A 48 -0.87 -9.82 -2.34
N LYS A 49 -1.37 -10.63 -1.41
CA LYS A 49 -0.87 -10.68 -0.03
C LYS A 49 0.63 -10.93 0.02
N ILE A 50 1.13 -11.97 -0.67
CA ILE A 50 2.56 -12.31 -0.69
C ILE A 50 3.40 -11.14 -1.25
N ILE A 51 2.97 -10.53 -2.33
CA ILE A 51 3.68 -9.42 -2.98
C ILE A 51 3.71 -8.20 -2.06
N LEU A 52 2.60 -7.83 -1.47
CA LEU A 52 2.48 -6.65 -0.62
C LEU A 52 3.25 -6.82 0.69
N GLU A 53 3.19 -7.99 1.30
CA GLU A 53 3.95 -8.28 2.53
C GLU A 53 5.46 -8.34 2.26
N ALA A 54 5.90 -9.11 1.25
CA ALA A 54 7.32 -9.30 0.96
C ALA A 54 7.98 -8.09 0.27
N GLY A 55 7.26 -7.42 -0.63
CA GLY A 55 7.80 -6.33 -1.45
C GLY A 55 7.65 -4.95 -0.83
N TYR A 56 6.58 -4.73 -0.07
CA TYR A 56 6.21 -3.40 0.44
C TYR A 56 6.10 -3.32 1.97
N GLY A 57 6.26 -4.45 2.67
CA GLY A 57 6.20 -4.49 4.13
C GLY A 57 4.81 -4.17 4.70
N CYS A 58 3.75 -4.42 3.93
CA CYS A 58 2.37 -4.29 4.40
C CYS A 58 2.01 -5.42 5.36
N GLU A 59 1.01 -5.19 6.21
CA GLU A 59 0.32 -6.24 6.97
C GLU A 59 -1.02 -6.53 6.30
N ILE A 60 -1.19 -7.70 5.69
CA ILE A 60 -2.40 -8.06 4.95
C ILE A 60 -3.29 -9.00 5.75
N GLU A 61 -4.49 -8.53 6.06
CA GLU A 61 -5.56 -9.37 6.61
C GLU A 61 -6.52 -9.80 5.50
N LEU A 62 -6.65 -11.11 5.27
CA LEU A 62 -7.66 -11.64 4.35
C LEU A 62 -8.96 -11.90 5.11
N ILE A 63 -10.07 -11.40 4.58
CA ILE A 63 -11.41 -11.68 5.10
C ILE A 63 -12.27 -12.32 4.02
N THR A 64 -13.15 -13.22 4.39
CA THR A 64 -14.08 -13.84 3.44
C THR A 64 -14.95 -12.81 2.76
N GLY A 65 -14.99 -12.85 1.42
CA GLY A 65 -15.79 -11.96 0.59
C GLY A 65 -16.73 -12.70 -0.37
N ALA A 66 -17.69 -11.95 -0.88
CA ALA A 66 -18.58 -12.35 -1.97
C ALA A 66 -19.04 -11.08 -2.71
N THR A 67 -19.41 -11.22 -3.99
CA THR A 67 -19.65 -10.08 -4.90
C THR A 67 -20.45 -8.94 -4.30
N MET A 68 -21.72 -9.17 -3.95
CA MET A 68 -22.60 -8.11 -3.44
C MET A 68 -22.30 -7.73 -1.99
N PRO A 69 -22.13 -8.66 -1.04
CA PRO A 69 -21.80 -8.30 0.34
C PRO A 69 -20.52 -7.50 0.48
N THR A 70 -19.48 -7.85 -0.29
CA THR A 70 -18.21 -7.12 -0.26
C THR A 70 -18.38 -5.72 -0.83
N PHE A 71 -19.01 -5.58 -2.01
CA PHE A 71 -19.30 -4.28 -2.60
C PHE A 71 -20.09 -3.38 -1.62
N THR A 72 -21.18 -3.90 -1.05
CA THR A 72 -22.01 -3.14 -0.09
C THR A 72 -21.19 -2.70 1.12
N SER A 73 -20.37 -3.59 1.68
CA SER A 73 -19.55 -3.26 2.85
C SER A 73 -18.50 -2.19 2.52
N MET A 74 -17.85 -2.27 1.36
CA MET A 74 -16.90 -1.25 0.90
C MET A 74 -17.58 0.10 0.73
N ASN A 75 -18.75 0.12 0.09
CA ASN A 75 -19.50 1.36 -0.16
C ASN A 75 -20.05 2.01 1.10
N GLU A 76 -20.60 1.22 2.03
CA GLU A 76 -21.29 1.75 3.22
C GLU A 76 -20.36 1.96 4.42
N LYS A 77 -19.29 1.13 4.53
CA LYS A 77 -18.42 1.08 5.71
C LYS A 77 -16.97 1.42 5.40
N GLY A 78 -16.61 1.55 4.12
CA GLY A 78 -15.23 1.72 3.71
C GLY A 78 -14.33 0.51 4.00
N ALA A 79 -14.89 -0.70 4.12
CA ALA A 79 -14.14 -1.92 4.42
C ALA A 79 -14.75 -3.13 3.68
N PRO A 80 -13.93 -4.06 3.16
CA PRO A 80 -12.47 -4.06 3.15
C PRO A 80 -11.85 -2.94 2.30
N ASP A 81 -10.53 -2.74 2.40
CA ASP A 81 -9.80 -1.74 1.64
C ASP A 81 -9.65 -2.13 0.16
N VAL A 82 -9.49 -3.44 -0.09
CA VAL A 82 -9.26 -4.01 -1.41
C VAL A 82 -10.11 -5.25 -1.64
N ALA A 83 -10.64 -5.37 -2.84
CA ALA A 83 -11.30 -6.58 -3.33
C ALA A 83 -10.72 -6.98 -4.69
N ALA A 84 -9.82 -7.97 -4.68
CA ALA A 84 -9.32 -8.57 -5.92
C ALA A 84 -10.47 -9.23 -6.68
N GLU A 85 -10.53 -9.07 -8.00
CA GLU A 85 -11.61 -9.60 -8.85
C GLU A 85 -13.05 -9.16 -8.45
N GLN A 86 -13.23 -7.93 -8.01
CA GLN A 86 -14.60 -7.38 -7.89
C GLN A 86 -15.18 -7.15 -9.29
N TRP A 87 -16.11 -7.99 -9.71
CA TRP A 87 -16.69 -7.93 -11.05
C TRP A 87 -17.69 -6.78 -11.17
N ALA A 88 -17.27 -5.68 -11.79
CA ALA A 88 -18.08 -4.48 -11.96
C ALA A 88 -19.44 -4.76 -12.64
N ASN A 89 -19.50 -5.68 -13.60
CA ASN A 89 -20.74 -6.05 -14.28
C ASN A 89 -21.76 -6.68 -13.35
N ALA A 90 -21.33 -7.43 -12.34
CA ALA A 90 -22.20 -8.08 -11.39
C ALA A 90 -22.81 -7.10 -10.36
N VAL A 91 -22.22 -5.91 -10.25
CA VAL A 91 -22.66 -4.83 -9.35
C VAL A 91 -22.96 -3.53 -10.11
N ALA A 92 -23.24 -3.61 -11.40
CA ALA A 92 -23.35 -2.44 -12.28
C ALA A 92 -24.35 -1.38 -11.78
N ASN A 93 -25.55 -1.79 -11.38
CA ASN A 93 -26.57 -0.86 -10.89
C ASN A 93 -26.18 -0.19 -9.56
N PRO A 94 -25.80 -0.92 -8.49
CA PRO A 94 -25.38 -0.29 -7.25
C PRO A 94 -24.07 0.50 -7.41
N LEU A 95 -23.17 0.11 -8.30
CA LEU A 95 -21.96 0.87 -8.59
C LEU A 95 -22.28 2.22 -9.27
N ALA A 96 -23.18 2.24 -10.25
CA ALA A 96 -23.63 3.48 -10.89
C ALA A 96 -24.23 4.44 -9.86
N LYS A 97 -25.09 3.92 -8.97
CA LYS A 97 -25.67 4.70 -7.90
C LYS A 97 -24.61 5.25 -6.92
N ALA A 98 -23.66 4.43 -6.50
CA ALA A 98 -22.57 4.86 -5.62
C ALA A 98 -21.72 5.98 -6.23
N VAL A 99 -21.47 5.92 -7.54
CA VAL A 99 -20.72 6.97 -8.28
C VAL A 99 -21.51 8.27 -8.36
N GLU A 100 -22.84 8.21 -8.51
CA GLU A 100 -23.72 9.40 -8.52
C GLU A 100 -23.81 10.08 -7.15
N GLU A 101 -23.75 9.31 -6.09
CA GLU A 101 -23.86 9.80 -4.71
C GLU A 101 -22.53 10.34 -4.17
N GLY A 102 -21.39 10.03 -4.80
CA GLY A 102 -20.04 10.51 -4.41
C GLY A 102 -19.39 9.65 -3.37
#